data_9ee46547c18f54203ab6e424e72fd0a7
#
_entry.id   9ee46547c18f54203ab6e424e72fd0a7
#
_cell.length_a   1.000
_cell.length_b   1.000
_cell.length_c   1.000
_cell.angle_alpha   90.00
_cell.angle_beta   90.00
_cell.angle_gamma   90.00
#
_symmetry.space_group_name_H-M   'P 1'
#
loop_
_entity.id
_entity.type
_entity.pdbx_description
1 polymer ?
#
loop_
_entity_poly.entity_id
_entity_poly.type
_entity_poly.pdbx_seq_one_letter_code
_entity_poly.pdbx_strand_id
1 'polypeptide(L)'
;CIFMAGGPGSGKSFTAMEIFGIDKKLKSSFSSYGLKSVNSDSAFETLLKKNGIDPKHLARIEKEDAELWSKITADAPTVGTPLKIGILKRMQIAKGKSIRGRAKEITAKQKAFYEAGRLGMIIDGTGHRYDKIAKNKKYAESLGYDTYMVFVNTSLEVAQERNQNRERVLPDDLLEKSWKDVQNNLGKFQNLFGGNFRIVDNTVYKPIAKQVQKA
;
A
#
# COMPACT_ATOMS: atom_id res chain seq x y z
N CYS A 1 -0.45 14.73 -2.39
CA CYS A 1 -0.24 13.28 -2.46
C CYS A 1 0.05 12.76 -1.06
N ILE A 2 -0.73 11.82 -0.58
CA ILE A 2 -0.61 11.27 0.77
C ILE A 2 0.05 9.88 0.69
N PHE A 3 1.15 9.71 1.40
CA PHE A 3 1.79 8.41 1.58
C PHE A 3 1.29 7.77 2.87
N MET A 4 0.94 6.50 2.81
CA MET A 4 0.64 5.73 4.00
C MET A 4 1.76 4.72 4.26
N ALA A 5 2.18 4.63 5.51
CA ALA A 5 3.14 3.63 5.98
C ALA A 5 2.63 2.95 7.26
N GLY A 6 3.08 1.74 7.49
CA GLY A 6 2.74 0.92 8.66
C GLY A 6 2.92 -0.56 8.35
N GLY A 7 3.36 -1.35 9.30
CA GLY A 7 3.62 -2.78 9.14
C GLY A 7 2.37 -3.59 8.79
N PRO A 8 2.55 -4.86 8.43
CA PRO A 8 1.42 -5.79 8.35
C PRO A 8 0.67 -5.82 9.68
N GLY A 9 -0.65 -5.89 9.68
CA GLY A 9 -1.46 -5.86 10.89
C GLY A 9 -1.64 -4.49 11.55
N SER A 10 -0.95 -3.43 11.09
CA SER A 10 -1.09 -2.08 11.69
C SER A 10 -2.46 -1.45 11.51
N GLY A 11 -3.29 -1.96 10.60
CA GLY A 11 -4.63 -1.41 10.33
C GLY A 11 -4.64 -0.23 9.37
N LYS A 12 -3.63 -0.06 8.52
CA LYS A 12 -3.56 1.02 7.51
C LYS A 12 -4.84 1.19 6.69
N SER A 13 -5.37 0.10 6.15
CA SER A 13 -6.59 0.16 5.34
C SER A 13 -7.79 0.67 6.14
N PHE A 14 -7.90 0.25 7.40
CA PHE A 14 -8.93 0.76 8.31
C PHE A 14 -8.72 2.26 8.56
N THR A 15 -7.50 2.65 8.92
CA THR A 15 -7.14 4.06 9.13
C THR A 15 -7.41 4.92 7.88
N ALA A 16 -7.06 4.41 6.69
CA ALA A 16 -7.35 5.09 5.44
C ALA A 16 -8.86 5.31 5.22
N MET A 17 -9.67 4.31 5.55
CA MET A 17 -11.12 4.41 5.45
C MET A 17 -11.69 5.46 6.40
N GLU A 18 -11.26 5.45 7.65
CA GLU A 18 -11.74 6.37 8.67
C GLU A 18 -11.30 7.83 8.39
N ILE A 19 -10.05 8.04 7.98
CA ILE A 19 -9.53 9.40 7.74
C ILE A 19 -10.05 9.98 6.41
N PHE A 20 -10.06 9.16 5.36
CA PHE A 20 -10.32 9.65 4.00
C PHE A 20 -11.72 9.32 3.48
N GLY A 21 -12.57 8.72 4.31
CA GLY A 21 -13.94 8.40 3.91
C GLY A 21 -14.01 7.42 2.74
N ILE A 22 -13.17 6.37 2.74
CA ILE A 22 -13.22 5.33 1.72
C ILE A 22 -14.31 4.32 2.10
N ASP A 23 -15.35 4.20 1.30
CA ASP A 23 -16.46 3.27 1.59
C ASP A 23 -16.01 1.81 1.46
N LYS A 24 -16.13 1.05 2.56
CA LYS A 24 -15.82 -0.39 2.64
C LYS A 24 -16.69 -1.23 1.70
N LYS A 25 -17.97 -0.88 1.59
CA LYS A 25 -18.96 -1.64 0.83
C LYS A 25 -18.75 -1.53 -0.66
N LEU A 26 -18.38 -0.34 -1.12
CA LEU A 26 -18.20 -0.05 -2.54
C LEU A 26 -16.89 -0.56 -3.12
N LYS A 27 -15.94 -1.04 -2.28
CA LYS A 27 -14.55 -1.39 -2.69
C LYS A 27 -13.96 -0.31 -3.59
N SER A 28 -14.37 0.92 -3.34
CA SER A 28 -14.10 2.08 -4.19
C SER A 28 -12.64 2.49 -4.07
N SER A 29 -12.04 2.82 -5.18
CA SER A 29 -10.74 3.49 -5.22
C SER A 29 -10.86 5.00 -4.96
N PHE A 30 -12.03 5.48 -4.51
CA PHE A 30 -12.33 6.87 -4.27
C PHE A 30 -12.62 7.12 -2.81
N SER A 31 -12.07 8.20 -2.27
CA SER A 31 -12.49 8.73 -0.98
C SER A 31 -13.65 9.72 -1.15
N SER A 32 -14.38 10.00 -0.06
CA SER A 32 -15.41 11.06 -0.05
C SER A 32 -14.83 12.44 -0.37
N TYR A 33 -13.52 12.61 -0.20
CA TYR A 33 -12.80 13.85 -0.53
C TYR A 33 -12.21 13.86 -1.95
N GLY A 34 -12.59 12.93 -2.83
CA GLY A 34 -12.11 12.85 -4.20
C GLY A 34 -10.69 12.28 -4.38
N LEU A 35 -10.03 11.86 -3.30
CA LEU A 35 -8.71 11.25 -3.37
C LEU A 35 -8.77 9.85 -4.01
N LYS A 36 -7.78 9.51 -4.81
CA LYS A 36 -7.66 8.23 -5.51
C LYS A 36 -6.71 7.30 -4.76
N SER A 37 -7.18 6.11 -4.41
CA SER A 37 -6.33 5.10 -3.77
C SER A 37 -5.44 4.40 -4.79
N VAL A 38 -4.14 4.33 -4.50
CA VAL A 38 -3.13 3.60 -5.28
C VAL A 38 -2.63 2.43 -4.43
N ASN A 39 -3.26 1.27 -4.61
CA ASN A 39 -2.94 0.04 -3.90
C ASN A 39 -3.06 -1.17 -4.84
N SER A 40 -1.97 -1.93 -4.99
CA SER A 40 -1.96 -3.11 -5.85
C SER A 40 -2.57 -4.37 -5.21
N ASP A 41 -2.80 -4.37 -3.89
CA ASP A 41 -3.33 -5.55 -3.21
C ASP A 41 -4.80 -5.78 -3.57
N SER A 42 -5.60 -4.72 -3.65
CA SER A 42 -6.99 -4.80 -4.09
C SER A 42 -7.13 -5.37 -5.51
N ALA A 43 -6.30 -4.90 -6.45
CA ALA A 43 -6.27 -5.42 -7.81
C ALA A 43 -5.80 -6.89 -7.82
N PHE A 44 -4.84 -7.25 -6.98
CA PHE A 44 -4.33 -8.62 -6.86
C PHE A 44 -5.39 -9.58 -6.35
N GLU A 45 -6.09 -9.26 -5.27
CA GLU A 45 -7.17 -10.07 -4.73
C GLU A 45 -8.32 -10.27 -5.75
N THR A 46 -8.67 -9.20 -6.47
CA THR A 46 -9.67 -9.28 -7.54
C THR A 46 -9.24 -10.24 -8.65
N LEU A 47 -7.98 -10.16 -9.08
CA LEU A 47 -7.45 -11.05 -10.11
C LEU A 47 -7.32 -12.50 -9.63
N LEU A 48 -6.93 -12.74 -8.37
CA LEU A 48 -6.94 -14.09 -7.81
C LEU A 48 -8.32 -14.71 -7.88
N LYS A 49 -9.34 -14.02 -7.39
CA LYS A 49 -10.75 -14.50 -7.42
C LYS A 49 -11.23 -14.74 -8.86
N LYS A 50 -10.88 -13.87 -9.82
CA LYS A 50 -11.20 -14.06 -11.23
C LYS A 50 -10.54 -15.30 -11.86
N ASN A 51 -9.42 -15.74 -11.31
CA ASN A 51 -8.73 -16.96 -11.73
C ASN A 51 -9.08 -18.19 -10.87
N GLY A 52 -10.15 -18.10 -10.06
CA GLY A 52 -10.61 -19.22 -9.21
C GLY A 52 -9.71 -19.50 -7.99
N ILE A 53 -8.85 -18.57 -7.63
CA ILE A 53 -7.92 -18.72 -6.50
C ILE A 53 -8.45 -17.94 -5.30
N ASP A 54 -8.74 -18.65 -4.20
CA ASP A 54 -9.05 -18.01 -2.93
C ASP A 54 -7.77 -17.46 -2.29
N PRO A 55 -7.72 -16.15 -1.98
CA PRO A 55 -6.56 -15.53 -1.31
C PRO A 55 -6.15 -16.23 0.00
N LYS A 56 -7.07 -16.88 0.70
CA LYS A 56 -6.80 -17.65 1.93
C LYS A 56 -5.83 -18.81 1.69
N HIS A 57 -5.83 -19.37 0.50
CA HIS A 57 -5.00 -20.51 0.16
C HIS A 57 -3.59 -20.15 -0.31
N LEU A 58 -3.23 -18.87 -0.41
CA LEU A 58 -1.94 -18.46 -0.96
C LEU A 58 -0.74 -19.03 -0.20
N ALA A 59 -0.78 -19.04 1.14
CA ALA A 59 0.30 -19.59 1.96
C ALA A 59 0.49 -21.11 1.75
N ARG A 60 -0.62 -21.84 1.49
CA ARG A 60 -0.58 -23.26 1.15
C ARG A 60 -0.02 -23.46 -0.26
N ILE A 61 -0.51 -22.69 -1.23
CA ILE A 61 -0.05 -22.78 -2.63
C ILE A 61 1.46 -22.51 -2.71
N GLU A 62 1.97 -21.52 -1.96
CA GLU A 62 3.40 -21.22 -1.90
C GLU A 62 4.25 -22.43 -1.47
N LYS A 63 3.72 -23.23 -0.53
CA LYS A 63 4.44 -24.41 0.02
C LYS A 63 4.27 -25.67 -0.81
N GLU A 64 3.08 -25.86 -1.40
CA GLU A 64 2.65 -27.15 -1.95
C GLU A 64 2.60 -27.17 -3.49
N ASP A 65 2.51 -26.01 -4.14
CA ASP A 65 2.34 -25.90 -5.60
C ASP A 65 3.22 -24.81 -6.21
N ALA A 66 4.48 -25.15 -6.43
CA ALA A 66 5.48 -24.21 -6.98
C ALA A 66 5.12 -23.71 -8.39
N GLU A 67 4.43 -24.52 -9.20
CA GLU A 67 4.02 -24.14 -10.56
C GLU A 67 2.92 -23.06 -10.49
N LEU A 68 1.88 -23.31 -9.71
CA LEU A 68 0.80 -22.34 -9.49
C LEU A 68 1.34 -21.07 -8.81
N TRP A 69 2.22 -21.23 -7.82
CA TRP A 69 2.86 -20.08 -7.16
C TRP A 69 3.64 -19.21 -8.15
N SER A 70 4.36 -19.83 -9.08
CA SER A 70 5.06 -19.10 -10.14
C SER A 70 4.09 -18.33 -11.05
N LYS A 71 2.95 -18.92 -11.44
CA LYS A 71 1.89 -18.23 -12.21
C LYS A 71 1.29 -17.05 -11.45
N ILE A 72 1.26 -17.13 -10.12
CA ILE A 72 0.74 -16.06 -9.27
C ILE A 72 1.75 -14.92 -9.12
N THR A 73 3.05 -15.21 -8.95
CA THR A 73 4.05 -14.25 -8.45
C THR A 73 5.19 -13.93 -9.41
N ALA A 74 5.49 -14.78 -10.39
CA ALA A 74 6.60 -14.57 -11.31
C ALA A 74 6.48 -13.24 -12.09
N ASP A 75 7.59 -12.68 -12.52
CA ASP A 75 7.70 -11.49 -13.37
C ASP A 75 6.90 -10.27 -12.85
N ALA A 76 6.71 -10.16 -11.54
CA ALA A 76 5.95 -9.06 -10.96
C ALA A 76 6.73 -7.74 -11.05
N PRO A 77 6.31 -6.76 -11.87
CA PRO A 77 6.98 -5.46 -11.96
C PRO A 77 6.87 -4.70 -10.65
N THR A 78 7.86 -3.85 -10.35
CA THR A 78 7.84 -3.01 -9.16
C THR A 78 6.90 -1.82 -9.36
N VAL A 79 5.76 -1.81 -8.66
CA VAL A 79 4.84 -0.66 -8.67
C VAL A 79 5.44 0.52 -7.92
N GLY A 80 5.28 1.72 -8.45
CA GLY A 80 5.71 2.96 -7.81
C GLY A 80 7.19 3.30 -7.98
N THR A 81 7.94 2.60 -8.83
CA THR A 81 9.22 3.11 -9.32
C THR A 81 8.95 4.30 -10.24
N PRO A 82 9.53 5.49 -9.98
CA PRO A 82 9.39 6.60 -10.91
C PRO A 82 9.96 6.17 -12.26
N LEU A 83 9.13 6.08 -13.27
CA LEU A 83 9.62 5.89 -14.62
C LEU A 83 10.19 7.24 -15.06
N LYS A 84 11.47 7.28 -15.39
CA LYS A 84 12.14 8.47 -15.95
C LYS A 84 11.58 8.90 -17.32
N ILE A 85 10.46 8.36 -17.71
CA ILE A 85 9.91 8.41 -19.04
C ILE A 85 8.55 9.10 -18.94
N GLY A 86 8.29 10.05 -19.83
CA GLY A 86 7.05 10.84 -19.86
C GLY A 86 5.77 10.02 -19.83
N ILE A 87 4.66 10.68 -19.51
CA ILE A 87 3.34 10.08 -19.24
C ILE A 87 2.92 9.07 -20.31
N LEU A 88 3.15 9.34 -21.59
CA LEU A 88 2.80 8.44 -22.69
C LEU A 88 3.57 7.11 -22.65
N LYS A 89 4.83 7.12 -22.23
CA LYS A 89 5.63 5.89 -22.09
C LYS A 89 5.27 5.09 -20.82
N ARG A 90 4.70 5.73 -19.79
CA ARG A 90 4.16 5.02 -18.61
C ARG A 90 2.95 4.16 -18.94
N MET A 91 2.17 4.54 -19.95
CA MET A 91 1.05 3.74 -20.44
C MET A 91 1.51 2.47 -21.15
N GLN A 92 2.78 2.39 -21.55
CA GLN A 92 3.42 1.20 -22.17
C GLN A 92 4.16 0.33 -21.13
N ILE A 93 3.69 0.30 -19.88
CA ILE A 93 4.26 -0.59 -18.87
C ILE A 93 4.15 -2.02 -19.36
N ALA A 94 5.26 -2.73 -19.28
CA ALA A 94 5.34 -4.13 -19.71
C ALA A 94 4.21 -4.95 -19.09
N LYS A 95 3.55 -5.77 -19.90
CA LYS A 95 2.50 -6.66 -19.42
C LYS A 95 3.10 -7.64 -18.41
N GLY A 96 2.61 -7.62 -17.19
CA GLY A 96 2.95 -8.63 -16.21
C GLY A 96 2.44 -10.00 -16.67
N LYS A 97 3.28 -11.01 -16.64
CA LYS A 97 2.91 -12.39 -17.02
C LYS A 97 2.16 -13.10 -15.90
N SER A 98 2.51 -12.81 -14.64
CA SER A 98 1.86 -13.37 -13.46
C SER A 98 0.63 -12.57 -13.02
N ILE A 99 -0.22 -13.18 -12.18
CA ILE A 99 -1.38 -12.49 -11.57
C ILE A 99 -0.92 -11.27 -10.77
N ARG A 100 0.16 -11.40 -9.99
CA ARG A 100 0.76 -10.28 -9.23
C ARG A 100 1.33 -9.21 -10.15
N GLY A 101 1.99 -9.61 -11.23
CA GLY A 101 2.51 -8.70 -12.24
C GLY A 101 1.40 -7.88 -12.90
N ARG A 102 0.30 -8.54 -13.27
CA ARG A 102 -0.89 -7.89 -13.83
C ARG A 102 -1.52 -6.89 -12.85
N ALA A 103 -1.65 -7.24 -11.58
CA ALA A 103 -2.16 -6.33 -10.56
C ALA A 103 -1.30 -5.07 -10.44
N LYS A 104 0.01 -5.23 -10.41
CA LYS A 104 0.96 -4.11 -10.36
C LYS A 104 0.90 -3.24 -11.63
N GLU A 105 0.76 -3.86 -12.80
CA GLU A 105 0.60 -3.16 -14.08
C GLU A 105 -0.66 -2.29 -14.09
N ILE A 106 -1.80 -2.85 -13.69
CA ILE A 106 -3.08 -2.14 -13.59
C ILE A 106 -2.93 -0.93 -12.67
N THR A 107 -2.38 -1.13 -11.47
CA THR A 107 -2.19 -0.07 -10.48
C THR A 107 -1.24 1.02 -10.97
N ALA A 108 -0.17 0.63 -11.68
CA ALA A 108 0.77 1.60 -12.25
C ALA A 108 0.12 2.45 -13.36
N LYS A 109 -0.72 1.85 -14.20
CA LYS A 109 -1.51 2.58 -15.21
C LYS A 109 -2.51 3.53 -14.56
N GLN A 110 -3.26 3.08 -13.56
CA GLN A 110 -4.17 3.92 -12.81
C GLN A 110 -3.45 5.13 -12.20
N LYS A 111 -2.30 4.89 -11.54
CA LYS A 111 -1.48 5.96 -10.97
C LYS A 111 -1.05 6.97 -12.04
N ALA A 112 -0.62 6.50 -13.22
CA ALA A 112 -0.23 7.39 -14.31
C ALA A 112 -1.39 8.28 -14.80
N PHE A 113 -2.62 7.75 -14.88
CA PHE A 113 -3.81 8.54 -15.20
C PHE A 113 -4.11 9.59 -14.12
N TYR A 114 -3.99 9.22 -12.83
CA TYR A 114 -4.22 10.16 -11.73
C TYR A 114 -3.19 11.29 -11.74
N GLU A 115 -1.92 10.97 -12.03
CA GLU A 115 -0.85 11.97 -12.18
C GLU A 115 -1.10 12.90 -13.37
N ALA A 116 -1.54 12.34 -14.51
CA ALA A 116 -1.86 13.13 -15.70
C ALA A 116 -3.05 14.09 -15.45
N GLY A 117 -4.05 13.63 -14.71
CA GLY A 117 -5.20 14.45 -14.31
C GLY A 117 -4.96 15.35 -13.10
N ARG A 118 -3.75 15.38 -12.52
CA ARG A 118 -3.43 16.14 -11.29
C ARG A 118 -4.37 15.83 -10.14
N LEU A 119 -4.83 14.58 -10.05
CA LEU A 119 -5.76 14.15 -9.01
C LEU A 119 -5.03 13.89 -7.69
N GLY A 120 -5.68 14.22 -6.57
CA GLY A 120 -5.18 13.86 -5.26
C GLY A 120 -5.07 12.34 -5.10
N MET A 121 -3.98 11.85 -4.52
CA MET A 121 -3.70 10.41 -4.40
C MET A 121 -3.36 10.01 -2.98
N ILE A 122 -3.78 8.79 -2.60
CA ILE A 122 -3.33 8.06 -1.42
C ILE A 122 -2.48 6.89 -1.92
N ILE A 123 -1.18 6.91 -1.64
CA ILE A 123 -0.25 5.83 -1.98
C ILE A 123 -0.10 4.91 -0.76
N ASP A 124 -0.78 3.77 -0.79
CA ASP A 124 -0.71 2.79 0.29
C ASP A 124 0.51 1.89 0.11
N GLY A 125 1.36 1.86 1.13
CA GLY A 125 2.56 1.04 1.19
C GLY A 125 2.89 0.61 2.62
N THR A 126 3.72 -0.42 2.77
CA THR A 126 4.15 -0.88 4.11
C THR A 126 5.14 0.08 4.75
N GLY A 127 5.98 0.74 3.97
CA GLY A 127 7.01 1.65 4.51
C GLY A 127 8.33 0.96 4.88
N HIS A 128 8.48 -0.35 4.66
CA HIS A 128 9.74 -1.05 4.95
C HIS A 128 10.91 -0.59 4.08
N ARG A 129 10.66 -0.02 2.90
CA ARG A 129 11.68 0.48 1.98
C ARG A 129 11.70 2.01 1.96
N TYR A 130 12.52 2.61 2.82
CA TYR A 130 12.68 4.05 2.91
C TYR A 130 13.03 4.69 1.56
N ASP A 131 14.06 4.17 0.86
CA ASP A 131 14.53 4.73 -0.40
C ASP A 131 13.45 4.83 -1.47
N LYS A 132 12.55 3.83 -1.51
CA LYS A 132 11.43 3.83 -2.44
C LYS A 132 10.47 4.97 -2.14
N ILE A 133 10.15 5.19 -0.87
CA ILE A 133 9.25 6.29 -0.47
C ILE A 133 9.90 7.64 -0.74
N ALA A 134 11.18 7.82 -0.39
CA ALA A 134 11.91 9.05 -0.64
C ALA A 134 11.95 9.39 -2.15
N LYS A 135 12.23 8.40 -3.01
CA LYS A 135 12.19 8.58 -4.48
C LYS A 135 10.79 8.95 -4.98
N ASN A 136 9.76 8.27 -4.47
CA ASN A 136 8.37 8.55 -4.86
C ASN A 136 7.90 9.93 -4.39
N LYS A 137 8.31 10.36 -3.20
CA LYS A 137 8.07 11.71 -2.68
C LYS A 137 8.67 12.75 -3.60
N LYS A 138 10.00 12.67 -3.84
CA LYS A 138 10.70 13.60 -4.75
C LYS A 138 10.06 13.64 -6.13
N TYR A 139 9.63 12.50 -6.65
CA TYR A 139 8.94 12.43 -7.93
C TYR A 139 7.56 13.10 -7.89
N ALA A 140 6.75 12.87 -6.85
CA ALA A 140 5.45 13.54 -6.71
C ALA A 140 5.62 15.06 -6.63
N GLU A 141 6.59 15.54 -5.86
CA GLU A 141 6.91 16.97 -5.75
C GLU A 141 7.36 17.56 -7.09
N SER A 142 8.13 16.84 -7.90
CA SER A 142 8.51 17.28 -9.24
C SER A 142 7.32 17.39 -10.21
N LEU A 143 6.20 16.77 -9.89
CA LEU A 143 4.92 16.91 -10.59
C LEU A 143 4.04 18.02 -10.00
N GLY A 144 4.50 18.74 -8.96
CA GLY A 144 3.76 19.83 -8.31
C GLY A 144 2.78 19.38 -7.24
N TYR A 145 2.94 18.17 -6.67
CA TYR A 145 2.15 17.73 -5.52
C TYR A 145 2.77 18.19 -4.21
N ASP A 146 1.97 18.70 -3.30
CA ASP A 146 2.30 18.66 -1.88
C ASP A 146 2.27 17.22 -1.38
N THR A 147 3.23 16.86 -0.53
CA THR A 147 3.39 15.49 -0.04
C THR A 147 3.22 15.40 1.46
N TYR A 148 2.45 14.42 1.89
CA TYR A 148 2.13 14.14 3.29
C TYR A 148 2.38 12.68 3.61
N MET A 149 2.66 12.36 4.87
CA MET A 149 2.71 10.97 5.34
C MET A 149 1.81 10.76 6.54
N VAL A 150 1.03 9.68 6.47
CA VAL A 150 0.33 9.10 7.61
C VAL A 150 0.99 7.77 7.95
N PHE A 151 1.66 7.74 9.09
CA PHE A 151 2.31 6.54 9.62
C PHE A 151 1.37 5.87 10.63
N VAL A 152 0.92 4.67 10.32
CA VAL A 152 0.05 3.90 11.20
C VAL A 152 0.90 2.97 12.05
N ASN A 153 1.06 3.36 13.32
CA ASN A 153 1.81 2.61 14.31
C ASN A 153 0.93 1.56 15.01
N THR A 154 1.53 0.46 15.42
CA THR A 154 0.91 -0.56 16.30
C THR A 154 2.01 -1.36 16.98
N SER A 155 1.71 -1.98 18.13
CA SER A 155 2.65 -2.93 18.74
C SER A 155 2.77 -4.21 17.91
N LEU A 156 3.86 -4.96 18.12
CA LEU A 156 4.09 -6.22 17.41
C LEU A 156 3.03 -7.26 17.76
N GLU A 157 2.67 -7.35 19.03
CA GLU A 157 1.68 -8.30 19.56
C GLU A 157 0.32 -8.08 18.89
N VAL A 158 -0.14 -6.83 18.83
CA VAL A 158 -1.40 -6.48 18.18
C VAL A 158 -1.34 -6.72 16.66
N ALA A 159 -0.18 -6.48 16.04
CA ALA A 159 0.01 -6.78 14.63
C ALA A 159 -0.07 -8.29 14.34
N GLN A 160 0.50 -9.13 15.22
CA GLN A 160 0.44 -10.60 15.15
C GLN A 160 -0.99 -11.11 15.34
N GLU A 161 -1.68 -10.66 16.38
CA GLU A 161 -3.09 -11.01 16.62
C GLU A 161 -3.99 -10.68 15.42
N ARG A 162 -3.85 -9.46 14.89
CA ARG A 162 -4.62 -9.04 13.70
C ARG A 162 -4.26 -9.80 12.45
N ASN A 163 -3.00 -10.23 12.31
CA ASN A 163 -2.56 -11.04 11.18
C ASN A 163 -3.27 -12.40 11.14
N GLN A 164 -3.45 -13.05 12.29
CA GLN A 164 -4.15 -14.34 12.39
C GLN A 164 -5.62 -14.26 11.91
N ASN A 165 -6.24 -13.09 12.07
CA ASN A 165 -7.64 -12.86 11.68
C ASN A 165 -7.80 -12.37 10.22
N ARG A 166 -6.72 -12.35 9.41
CA ARG A 166 -6.78 -11.89 8.01
C ARG A 166 -7.13 -13.03 7.06
N GLU A 167 -7.77 -12.68 5.94
CA GLU A 167 -7.96 -13.64 4.82
C GLU A 167 -6.62 -14.18 4.30
N ARG A 168 -5.58 -13.36 4.32
CA ARG A 168 -4.22 -13.75 3.94
C ARG A 168 -3.29 -13.56 5.14
N VAL A 169 -3.01 -14.65 5.82
CA VAL A 169 -2.08 -14.70 6.95
C VAL A 169 -0.63 -14.69 6.42
N LEU A 170 0.21 -13.87 7.03
CA LEU A 170 1.66 -13.86 6.77
C LEU A 170 2.36 -14.75 7.79
N PRO A 171 3.44 -15.46 7.43
CA PRO A 171 4.33 -16.10 8.39
C PRO A 171 4.84 -15.11 9.45
N ASP A 172 4.92 -15.54 10.70
CA ASP A 172 5.23 -14.64 11.82
C ASP A 172 6.62 -14.01 11.71
N ASP A 173 7.61 -14.74 11.20
CA ASP A 173 8.96 -14.24 10.93
C ASP A 173 8.99 -13.11 9.88
N LEU A 174 8.20 -13.25 8.82
CA LEU A 174 8.06 -12.23 7.79
C LEU A 174 7.29 -11.01 8.31
N LEU A 175 6.28 -11.23 9.14
CA LEU A 175 5.54 -10.15 9.78
C LEU A 175 6.45 -9.35 10.71
N GLU A 176 7.16 -10.03 11.61
CA GLU A 176 8.07 -9.40 12.57
C GLU A 176 9.19 -8.63 11.87
N LYS A 177 9.83 -9.24 10.87
CA LYS A 177 10.84 -8.57 10.04
C LYS A 177 10.29 -7.31 9.40
N SER A 178 9.13 -7.41 8.74
CA SER A 178 8.51 -6.26 8.10
C SER A 178 8.10 -5.18 9.10
N TRP A 179 7.63 -5.57 10.29
CA TRP A 179 7.30 -4.64 11.36
C TRP A 179 8.55 -3.89 11.85
N LYS A 180 9.64 -4.62 12.15
CA LYS A 180 10.93 -4.03 12.55
C LYS A 180 11.48 -3.06 11.50
N ASP A 181 11.47 -3.45 10.23
CA ASP A 181 11.95 -2.61 9.13
C ASP A 181 11.16 -1.29 9.04
N VAL A 182 9.85 -1.34 9.28
CA VAL A 182 8.99 -0.16 9.28
C VAL A 182 9.27 0.73 10.48
N GLN A 183 9.41 0.16 11.68
CA GLN A 183 9.75 0.91 12.90
C GLN A 183 11.11 1.62 12.77
N ASN A 184 12.11 0.95 12.22
CA ASN A 184 13.44 1.53 11.94
C ASN A 184 13.42 2.71 10.97
N ASN A 185 12.36 2.84 10.19
CA ASN A 185 12.19 3.95 9.25
C ASN A 185 11.35 5.11 9.80
N LEU A 186 10.73 4.97 10.97
CA LEU A 186 9.83 5.99 11.53
C LEU A 186 10.51 7.36 11.64
N GLY A 187 11.65 7.44 12.33
CA GLY A 187 12.40 8.69 12.47
C GLY A 187 12.90 9.26 11.13
N LYS A 188 13.28 8.37 10.20
CA LYS A 188 13.67 8.79 8.84
C LYS A 188 12.50 9.42 8.07
N PHE A 189 11.28 8.88 8.22
CA PHE A 189 10.09 9.45 7.60
C PHE A 189 9.69 10.76 8.25
N GLN A 190 9.81 10.87 9.57
CA GLN A 190 9.57 12.13 10.28
C GLN A 190 10.48 13.24 9.74
N ASN A 191 11.76 12.96 9.57
CA ASN A 191 12.71 13.91 8.98
C ASN A 191 12.39 14.21 7.50
N LEU A 192 12.00 13.19 6.73
CA LEU A 192 11.74 13.33 5.29
C LEU A 192 10.50 14.19 4.99
N PHE A 193 9.44 14.07 5.79
CA PHE A 193 8.18 14.77 5.59
C PHE A 193 8.01 16.00 6.49
N GLY A 194 8.83 16.14 7.54
CA GLY A 194 8.81 17.29 8.44
C GLY A 194 7.42 17.58 9.01
N GLY A 195 6.95 18.80 8.86
CA GLY A 195 5.63 19.24 9.31
C GLY A 195 4.43 18.50 8.67
N ASN A 196 4.67 17.80 7.57
CA ASN A 196 3.65 17.01 6.85
C ASN A 196 3.62 15.53 7.28
N PHE A 197 4.28 15.18 8.37
CA PHE A 197 4.29 13.83 8.95
C PHE A 197 3.28 13.72 10.09
N ARG A 198 2.46 12.68 10.07
CA ARG A 198 1.49 12.37 11.14
C ARG A 198 1.60 10.91 11.54
N ILE A 199 1.55 10.66 12.85
CA ILE A 199 1.48 9.30 13.41
C ILE A 199 0.06 9.06 13.91
N VAL A 200 -0.50 7.92 13.54
CA VAL A 200 -1.73 7.38 14.10
C VAL A 200 -1.37 6.14 14.90
N ASP A 201 -1.55 6.21 16.22
CA ASP A 201 -1.40 5.04 17.08
C ASP A 201 -2.67 4.19 17.02
N ASN A 202 -2.53 2.99 16.46
CA ASN A 202 -3.61 2.01 16.32
C ASN A 202 -3.35 0.74 17.15
N THR A 203 -2.56 0.85 18.21
CA THR A 203 -2.31 -0.24 19.16
C THR A 203 -3.56 -0.57 19.93
N VAL A 204 -4.28 0.46 20.42
CA VAL A 204 -5.56 0.33 21.11
C VAL A 204 -6.64 1.01 20.27
N TYR A 205 -7.83 0.40 20.18
CA TYR A 205 -8.95 1.02 19.47
C TYR A 205 -9.30 2.38 20.12
N LYS A 206 -8.90 3.44 19.44
CA LYS A 206 -9.29 4.82 19.74
C LYS A 206 -9.93 5.41 18.50
N PRO A 207 -10.97 6.26 18.61
CA PRO A 207 -11.53 6.95 17.47
C PRO A 207 -10.44 7.74 16.73
N ILE A 208 -10.11 7.33 15.52
CA ILE A 208 -8.99 7.89 14.74
C ILE A 208 -9.22 9.37 14.42
N ALA A 209 -10.47 9.76 14.19
CA ALA A 209 -10.85 11.15 13.95
C ALA A 209 -10.33 12.10 15.06
N LYS A 210 -10.34 11.66 16.32
CA LYS A 210 -9.82 12.48 17.45
C LYS A 210 -8.30 12.58 17.46
N GLN A 211 -7.58 11.65 16.84
CA GLN A 211 -6.11 11.67 16.77
C GLN A 211 -5.61 12.63 15.68
N VAL A 212 -6.37 12.74 14.60
CA VAL A 212 -6.00 13.57 13.43
C VAL A 212 -6.39 15.03 13.63
N GLN A 213 -7.48 15.30 14.39
CA GLN A 213 -7.92 16.68 14.65
C GLN A 213 -7.02 17.45 15.63
N LYS A 214 -6.17 16.76 16.40
CA LYS A 214 -5.22 17.40 17.34
C LYS A 214 -3.85 17.71 16.72
N ALA A 215 -3.68 17.43 15.46
CA ALA A 215 -2.46 17.66 14.68
C ALA A 215 -2.71 18.67 13.56
#